data_1306bdf1f592ffe10d373f5b1edda413
#
_entry.id   1306bdf1f592ffe10d373f5b1edda413
#
_cell.length_a   1.000
_cell.length_b   1.000
_cell.length_c   1.000
_cell.angle_alpha   90.00
_cell.angle_beta   90.00
_cell.angle_gamma   90.00
#
_symmetry.space_group_name_H-M   'P 1'
#
loop_
_entity.id
_entity.type
_entity.pdbx_description
1 polymer ?
#
loop_
_entity_poly.entity_id
_entity_poly.type
_entity_poly.pdbx_seq_one_letter_code
_entity_poly.pdbx_strand_id
1 'polypeptide(L)'
;KNNYFLNFLKSYHNIFFKVLYFEIFYSIRFRELLPKIKIQDSSKRTDTVPCIYYFLHEISKFLKKKDIKSIVDIGSGYGRVVNFISLKNKIKSHGIEYDKEVFKFALKIKKDKVNLYCGDVFSFNLKKLKSKCFILVDPFKKSDDNKKILFKIKKLYPGKKKYVISVNN
;
A
#
# COMPACT_ATOMS: atom_id res chain seq x y z
N LYS A 1 -10.57 -26.86 -1.32
CA LYS A 1 -9.64 -25.80 -1.81
C LYS A 1 -10.29 -24.82 -2.83
N ASN A 2 -11.47 -25.12 -3.39
CA ASN A 2 -12.09 -24.31 -4.45
C ASN A 2 -13.04 -23.20 -3.97
N ASN A 3 -13.29 -23.07 -2.67
CA ASN A 3 -14.31 -22.13 -2.17
C ASN A 3 -13.81 -20.68 -2.04
N TYR A 4 -12.49 -20.42 -1.92
CA TYR A 4 -11.99 -19.05 -1.76
C TYR A 4 -12.20 -18.19 -3.01
N PHE A 5 -11.92 -18.72 -4.19
CA PHE A 5 -12.11 -17.99 -5.45
C PHE A 5 -13.58 -17.71 -5.75
N LEU A 6 -14.45 -18.69 -5.51
CA LEU A 6 -15.91 -18.53 -5.67
C LEU A 6 -16.50 -17.57 -4.65
N ASN A 7 -16.02 -17.57 -3.40
CA ASN A 7 -16.45 -16.62 -2.38
C ASN A 7 -15.93 -15.21 -2.69
N PHE A 8 -14.69 -15.09 -3.17
CA PHE A 8 -14.16 -13.84 -3.70
C PHE A 8 -15.03 -13.32 -4.84
N LEU A 9 -15.35 -14.13 -5.83
CA LEU A 9 -16.21 -13.74 -6.95
C LEU A 9 -17.62 -13.35 -6.49
N LYS A 10 -18.23 -14.05 -5.52
CA LYS A 10 -19.52 -13.70 -4.95
C LYS A 10 -19.50 -12.39 -4.18
N SER A 11 -18.46 -12.14 -3.40
CA SER A 11 -18.29 -10.89 -2.61
C SER A 11 -18.08 -9.67 -3.50
N TYR A 12 -17.45 -9.85 -4.66
CA TYR A 12 -17.12 -8.77 -5.60
C TYR A 12 -17.94 -8.77 -6.89
N HIS A 13 -18.98 -9.61 -6.97
CA HIS A 13 -19.75 -9.80 -8.19
C HIS A 13 -20.26 -8.45 -8.76
N ASN A 14 -20.71 -7.51 -7.93
CA ASN A 14 -21.18 -6.18 -8.37
C ASN A 14 -20.06 -5.24 -8.87
N ILE A 15 -18.81 -5.51 -8.53
CA ILE A 15 -17.66 -4.71 -8.93
C ILE A 15 -16.65 -5.50 -9.77
N PHE A 16 -16.90 -6.79 -9.99
CA PHE A 16 -15.98 -7.71 -10.66
C PHE A 16 -15.46 -7.18 -12.00
N PHE A 17 -16.35 -6.73 -12.88
CA PHE A 17 -15.94 -6.17 -14.16
C PHE A 17 -15.12 -4.90 -14.03
N LYS A 18 -15.42 -4.07 -13.02
CA LYS A 18 -14.61 -2.88 -12.72
C LYS A 18 -13.23 -3.26 -12.22
N VAL A 19 -13.15 -4.23 -11.31
CA VAL A 19 -11.87 -4.74 -10.80
C VAL A 19 -11.04 -5.30 -11.95
N LEU A 20 -11.61 -6.18 -12.76
CA LEU A 20 -10.93 -6.77 -13.92
C LEU A 20 -10.46 -5.71 -14.91
N TYR A 21 -11.31 -4.74 -15.24
CA TYR A 21 -10.95 -3.62 -16.10
C TYR A 21 -9.74 -2.84 -15.56
N PHE A 22 -9.76 -2.47 -14.27
CA PHE A 22 -8.66 -1.71 -13.69
C PHE A 22 -7.37 -2.53 -13.60
N GLU A 23 -7.45 -3.83 -13.27
CA GLU A 23 -6.26 -4.70 -13.25
C GLU A 23 -5.64 -4.80 -14.64
N ILE A 24 -6.40 -5.08 -15.68
CA ILE A 24 -5.90 -5.18 -17.06
C ILE A 24 -5.34 -3.82 -17.52
N PHE A 25 -6.12 -2.75 -17.40
CA PHE A 25 -5.75 -1.43 -17.89
C PHE A 25 -4.44 -0.93 -17.25
N TYR A 26 -4.32 -1.01 -15.93
CA TYR A 26 -3.14 -0.52 -15.23
C TYR A 26 -1.97 -1.48 -15.30
N SER A 27 -2.19 -2.79 -15.39
CA SER A 27 -1.11 -3.76 -15.62
C SER A 27 -0.40 -3.51 -16.95
N ILE A 28 -1.15 -3.27 -18.01
CA ILE A 28 -0.60 -2.89 -19.31
C ILE A 28 0.14 -1.55 -19.22
N ARG A 29 -0.51 -0.53 -18.64
CA ARG A 29 0.03 0.83 -18.55
C ARG A 29 1.33 0.89 -17.72
N PHE A 30 1.45 0.10 -16.68
CA PHE A 30 2.65 0.05 -15.83
C PHE A 30 3.63 -1.05 -16.22
N ARG A 31 3.31 -1.85 -17.25
CA ARG A 31 4.09 -3.02 -17.69
C ARG A 31 4.27 -4.04 -16.56
N GLU A 32 3.25 -4.21 -15.74
CA GLU A 32 3.20 -5.17 -14.65
C GLU A 32 2.19 -6.27 -15.01
N LEU A 33 2.55 -7.12 -15.98
CA LEU A 33 1.64 -8.13 -16.52
C LEU A 33 1.20 -9.17 -15.49
N LEU A 34 2.07 -9.48 -14.53
CA LEU A 34 1.74 -10.37 -13.43
C LEU A 34 2.16 -9.74 -12.10
N PRO A 35 1.28 -9.66 -11.12
CA PRO A 35 1.62 -9.16 -9.79
C PRO A 35 2.63 -10.10 -9.13
N LYS A 36 3.72 -9.55 -8.59
CA LYS A 36 4.67 -10.34 -7.81
C LYS A 36 4.11 -10.59 -6.43
N ILE A 37 4.07 -11.85 -6.05
CA ILE A 37 3.65 -12.33 -4.73
C ILE A 37 4.86 -13.01 -4.09
N LYS A 38 5.13 -12.71 -2.83
CA LYS A 38 6.10 -13.43 -2.02
C LYS A 38 5.39 -13.97 -0.79
N ILE A 39 5.29 -15.28 -0.70
CA ILE A 39 4.79 -15.97 0.49
C ILE A 39 5.88 -15.90 1.56
N GLN A 40 5.52 -15.44 2.75
CA GLN A 40 6.44 -15.30 3.87
C GLN A 40 6.34 -16.51 4.80
N ASP A 41 7.45 -17.18 4.98
CA ASP A 41 7.55 -18.33 5.87
C ASP A 41 7.82 -17.91 7.33
N SER A 42 7.13 -16.89 7.82
CA SER A 42 7.31 -16.39 9.17
C SER A 42 5.99 -16.04 9.86
N SER A 43 5.92 -16.29 11.16
CA SER A 43 4.78 -15.94 12.02
C SER A 43 4.62 -14.43 12.24
N LYS A 44 5.62 -13.63 11.85
CA LYS A 44 5.65 -12.17 12.10
C LYS A 44 5.30 -11.31 10.89
N ARG A 45 5.33 -11.88 9.67
CA ARG A 45 5.16 -11.12 8.43
C ARG A 45 3.94 -11.59 7.65
N THR A 46 3.24 -10.67 7.01
CA THR A 46 2.24 -10.99 6.00
C THR A 46 2.92 -11.34 4.68
N ASP A 47 2.21 -12.11 3.86
CA ASP A 47 2.62 -12.32 2.48
C ASP A 47 2.64 -10.99 1.74
N THR A 48 3.61 -10.83 0.84
CA THR A 48 3.65 -9.62 0.02
C THR A 48 2.67 -9.80 -1.14
N VAL A 49 1.42 -9.38 -0.92
CA VAL A 49 0.34 -9.40 -1.90
C VAL A 49 0.07 -7.97 -2.37
N PRO A 50 0.06 -7.72 -3.68
CA PRO A 50 -0.15 -6.37 -4.19
C PRO A 50 -1.62 -5.94 -4.03
N CYS A 51 -1.83 -4.71 -3.60
CA CYS A 51 -3.15 -4.08 -3.58
C CYS A 51 -3.73 -4.00 -4.99
N ILE A 52 -4.99 -4.38 -5.16
CA ILE A 52 -5.65 -4.33 -6.47
C ILE A 52 -5.85 -2.89 -6.97
N TYR A 53 -5.73 -2.67 -8.26
CA TYR A 53 -5.77 -1.35 -8.88
C TYR A 53 -7.11 -0.63 -8.71
N TYR A 54 -8.21 -1.34 -8.56
CA TYR A 54 -9.50 -0.75 -8.25
C TYR A 54 -9.45 0.05 -6.94
N PHE A 55 -8.93 -0.54 -5.86
CA PHE A 55 -8.79 0.17 -4.58
C PHE A 55 -7.80 1.33 -4.68
N LEU A 56 -6.69 1.15 -5.40
CA LEU A 56 -5.74 2.24 -5.63
C LEU A 56 -6.38 3.41 -6.39
N HIS A 57 -7.30 3.14 -7.32
CA HIS A 57 -8.06 4.16 -8.01
C HIS A 57 -8.96 4.96 -7.06
N GLU A 58 -9.69 4.27 -6.17
CA GLU A 58 -10.54 4.91 -5.17
C GLU A 58 -9.72 5.72 -4.15
N ILE A 59 -8.59 5.17 -3.69
CA ILE A 59 -7.63 5.90 -2.85
C ILE A 59 -7.15 7.17 -3.56
N SER A 60 -6.80 7.09 -4.85
CA SER A 60 -6.37 8.23 -5.65
C SER A 60 -7.43 9.35 -5.70
N LYS A 61 -8.70 9.01 -5.86
CA LYS A 61 -9.82 9.97 -5.81
C LYS A 61 -9.93 10.64 -4.45
N PHE A 62 -9.85 9.86 -3.37
CA PHE A 62 -9.88 10.37 -2.01
C PHE A 62 -8.73 11.35 -1.75
N LEU A 63 -7.50 11.01 -2.16
CA LEU A 63 -6.33 11.87 -2.00
C LEU A 63 -6.51 13.21 -2.71
N LYS A 64 -7.07 13.20 -3.93
CA LYS A 64 -7.40 14.43 -4.67
C LYS A 64 -8.46 15.25 -3.95
N LYS A 65 -9.58 14.62 -3.54
CA LYS A 65 -10.68 15.29 -2.82
C LYS A 65 -10.21 15.95 -1.51
N LYS A 66 -9.20 15.38 -0.84
CA LYS A 66 -8.65 15.90 0.43
C LYS A 66 -7.40 16.74 0.25
N ASP A 67 -7.01 17.04 -0.97
CA ASP A 67 -5.81 17.82 -1.33
C ASP A 67 -4.54 17.30 -0.62
N ILE A 68 -4.36 15.97 -0.58
CA ILE A 68 -3.21 15.33 0.03
C ILE A 68 -1.99 15.50 -0.88
N LYS A 69 -0.89 16.00 -0.34
CA LYS A 69 0.35 16.30 -1.10
C LYS A 69 1.43 15.22 -0.96
N SER A 70 1.30 14.35 0.03
CA SER A 70 2.22 13.23 0.22
C SER A 70 1.55 12.09 0.98
N ILE A 71 2.03 10.87 0.72
CA ILE A 71 1.60 9.65 1.43
C ILE A 71 2.78 8.88 2.00
N VAL A 72 2.49 8.05 3.00
CA VAL A 72 3.39 6.99 3.49
C VAL A 72 2.65 5.67 3.40
N ASP A 73 3.23 4.73 2.67
CA ASP A 73 2.77 3.34 2.55
C ASP A 73 3.60 2.47 3.49
N ILE A 74 2.94 1.83 4.45
CA ILE A 74 3.56 1.00 5.48
C ILE A 74 3.43 -0.46 5.09
N GLY A 75 4.57 -1.14 4.91
CA GLY A 75 4.62 -2.46 4.29
C GLY A 75 4.47 -2.31 2.77
N SER A 76 5.30 -1.49 2.15
CA SER A 76 5.11 -1.09 0.74
C SER A 76 5.33 -2.22 -0.28
N GLY A 77 5.83 -3.38 0.15
CA GLY A 77 6.06 -4.51 -0.71
C GLY A 77 6.90 -4.16 -1.93
N TYR A 78 6.49 -4.62 -3.08
CA TYR A 78 7.14 -4.30 -4.38
C TYR A 78 6.86 -2.86 -4.86
N GLY A 79 6.16 -2.02 -4.08
CA GLY A 79 5.98 -0.60 -4.35
C GLY A 79 4.82 -0.27 -5.28
N ARG A 80 3.84 -1.17 -5.49
CA ARG A 80 2.68 -0.92 -6.36
C ARG A 80 1.91 0.33 -5.93
N VAL A 81 1.58 0.45 -4.65
CA VAL A 81 0.83 1.59 -4.08
C VAL A 81 1.56 2.90 -4.33
N VAL A 82 2.82 2.99 -3.89
CA VAL A 82 3.59 4.24 -4.01
C VAL A 82 3.84 4.66 -5.45
N ASN A 83 4.11 3.70 -6.34
CA ASN A 83 4.31 3.98 -7.77
C ASN A 83 3.00 4.46 -8.42
N PHE A 84 1.89 3.78 -8.16
CA PHE A 84 0.58 4.17 -8.71
C PHE A 84 0.19 5.59 -8.26
N ILE A 85 0.24 5.85 -6.96
CA ILE A 85 -0.17 7.14 -6.39
C ILE A 85 0.76 8.26 -6.87
N SER A 86 2.08 8.02 -6.92
CA SER A 86 3.04 8.98 -7.42
C SER A 86 2.72 9.40 -8.87
N LEU A 87 2.47 8.45 -9.74
CA LEU A 87 2.14 8.71 -11.15
C LEU A 87 0.76 9.32 -11.34
N LYS A 88 -0.25 8.77 -10.68
CA LYS A 88 -1.66 9.18 -10.86
C LYS A 88 -1.99 10.53 -10.23
N ASN A 89 -1.43 10.80 -9.05
CA ASN A 89 -1.69 12.01 -8.28
C ASN A 89 -0.58 13.05 -8.38
N LYS A 90 0.58 12.70 -8.94
CA LYS A 90 1.78 13.54 -9.06
C LYS A 90 2.30 14.08 -7.71
N ILE A 91 2.11 13.31 -6.65
CA ILE A 91 2.52 13.66 -5.28
C ILE A 91 3.70 12.82 -4.79
N LYS A 92 4.38 13.28 -3.73
CA LYS A 92 5.44 12.51 -3.07
C LYS A 92 4.84 11.27 -2.42
N SER A 93 5.42 10.12 -2.71
CA SER A 93 5.03 8.85 -2.13
C SER A 93 6.22 8.20 -1.43
N HIS A 94 6.04 7.84 -0.17
CA HIS A 94 7.06 7.20 0.65
C HIS A 94 6.62 5.78 0.95
N GLY A 95 7.50 4.79 0.70
CA GLY A 95 7.26 3.39 1.04
C GLY A 95 8.25 2.92 2.09
N ILE A 96 7.79 2.19 3.10
CA ILE A 96 8.63 1.56 4.11
C ILE A 96 8.43 0.06 3.98
N GLU A 97 9.51 -0.67 3.70
CA GLU A 97 9.49 -2.12 3.53
C GLU A 97 10.52 -2.77 4.47
N TYR A 98 10.09 -3.80 5.17
CA TYR A 98 10.94 -4.53 6.11
C TYR A 98 11.83 -5.55 5.42
N ASP A 99 11.31 -6.24 4.39
CA ASP A 99 12.04 -7.28 3.67
C ASP A 99 13.06 -6.65 2.70
N LYS A 100 14.34 -6.94 2.94
CA LYS A 100 15.45 -6.38 2.15
C LYS A 100 15.43 -6.80 0.68
N GLU A 101 15.00 -8.01 0.35
CA GLU A 101 14.96 -8.50 -1.03
C GLU A 101 13.82 -7.84 -1.80
N VAL A 102 12.63 -7.79 -1.18
CA VAL A 102 11.46 -7.09 -1.73
C VAL A 102 11.80 -5.62 -1.95
N PHE A 103 12.42 -4.97 -0.97
CA PHE A 103 12.88 -3.59 -1.07
C PHE A 103 13.88 -3.37 -2.23
N LYS A 104 14.91 -4.23 -2.36
CA LYS A 104 15.88 -4.14 -3.47
C LYS A 104 15.20 -4.22 -4.83
N PHE A 105 14.18 -5.08 -4.95
CA PHE A 105 13.42 -5.18 -6.18
C PHE A 105 12.58 -3.90 -6.41
N ALA A 106 11.87 -3.42 -5.39
CA ALA A 106 11.06 -2.20 -5.48
C ALA A 106 11.91 -0.98 -5.90
N LEU A 107 13.16 -0.90 -5.45
CA LEU A 107 14.10 0.15 -5.86
C LEU A 107 14.35 0.17 -7.37
N LYS A 108 14.43 -1.00 -8.02
CA LYS A 108 14.71 -1.11 -9.48
C LYS A 108 13.55 -0.56 -10.33
N ILE A 109 12.32 -0.60 -9.79
CA ILE A 109 11.12 -0.23 -10.54
C ILE A 109 10.46 1.06 -10.05
N LYS A 110 11.06 1.71 -9.04
CA LYS A 110 10.50 2.94 -8.48
C LYS A 110 10.36 4.04 -9.52
N LYS A 111 9.30 4.81 -9.41
CA LYS A 111 9.01 5.97 -10.27
C LYS A 111 9.51 7.27 -9.63
N ASP A 112 9.48 8.35 -10.44
CA ASP A 112 9.76 9.69 -9.91
C ASP A 112 8.84 10.03 -8.74
N LYS A 113 9.34 10.85 -7.82
CA LYS A 113 8.66 11.25 -6.58
C LYS A 113 8.39 10.10 -5.60
N VAL A 114 8.90 8.88 -5.86
CA VAL A 114 8.86 7.77 -4.92
C VAL A 114 10.16 7.69 -4.14
N ASN A 115 10.04 7.63 -2.81
CA ASN A 115 11.15 7.38 -1.89
C ASN A 115 10.86 6.10 -1.13
N LEU A 116 11.78 5.15 -1.19
CA LEU A 116 11.66 3.87 -0.51
C LEU A 116 12.70 3.77 0.60
N TYR A 117 12.30 3.16 1.70
CA TYR A 117 13.11 2.96 2.89
C TYR A 117 13.03 1.50 3.33
N CYS A 118 14.19 0.91 3.62
CA CYS A 118 14.26 -0.43 4.17
C CYS A 118 14.37 -0.37 5.68
N GLY A 119 13.47 -1.04 6.40
CA GLY A 119 13.55 -1.11 7.85
C GLY A 119 12.22 -1.34 8.54
N ASP A 120 12.33 -1.52 9.86
CA ASP A 120 11.17 -1.71 10.72
C ASP A 120 10.45 -0.37 10.94
N VAL A 121 9.18 -0.33 10.59
CA VAL A 121 8.34 0.86 10.77
C VAL A 121 8.19 1.28 12.24
N PHE A 122 8.32 0.33 13.17
CA PHE A 122 8.22 0.66 14.60
C PHE A 122 9.42 1.45 15.12
N SER A 123 10.62 1.23 14.58
CA SER A 123 11.82 2.01 14.88
C SER A 123 12.00 3.21 13.95
N PHE A 124 11.32 3.23 12.79
CA PHE A 124 11.49 4.28 11.79
C PHE A 124 10.94 5.63 12.25
N ASN A 125 11.69 6.71 12.01
CA ASN A 125 11.24 8.06 12.33
C ASN A 125 10.28 8.61 11.25
N LEU A 126 8.99 8.26 11.36
CA LEU A 126 7.94 8.68 10.43
C LEU A 126 7.80 10.21 10.33
N LYS A 127 8.17 10.96 11.37
CA LYS A 127 8.07 12.44 11.39
C LYS A 127 8.92 13.09 10.31
N LYS A 128 10.07 12.48 9.94
CA LYS A 128 10.95 12.95 8.87
C LYS A 128 10.25 13.04 7.51
N LEU A 129 9.25 12.21 7.26
CA LEU A 129 8.55 12.14 5.99
C LEU A 129 7.55 13.30 5.77
N LYS A 130 7.23 14.05 6.82
CA LYS A 130 6.33 15.22 6.80
C LYS A 130 4.96 14.95 6.15
N SER A 131 4.52 13.69 6.12
CA SER A 131 3.23 13.28 5.55
C SER A 131 2.16 13.20 6.64
N LYS A 132 0.92 13.50 6.24
CA LYS A 132 -0.26 13.38 7.09
C LYS A 132 -1.22 12.28 6.63
N CYS A 133 -0.86 11.54 5.59
CA CYS A 133 -1.65 10.44 5.05
C CYS A 133 -0.82 9.16 5.05
N PHE A 134 -1.37 8.12 5.66
CA PHE A 134 -0.74 6.81 5.81
C PHE A 134 -1.65 5.76 5.18
N ILE A 135 -1.05 4.86 4.40
CA ILE A 135 -1.75 3.74 3.75
C ILE A 135 -1.21 2.46 4.37
N LEU A 136 -2.11 1.56 4.72
CA LEU A 136 -1.84 0.26 5.29
C LEU A 136 -2.62 -0.78 4.49
N VAL A 137 -1.92 -1.56 3.68
CA VAL A 137 -2.49 -2.69 2.93
C VAL A 137 -2.05 -3.95 3.63
N ASP A 138 -2.84 -4.37 4.62
CA ASP A 138 -2.63 -5.57 5.43
C ASP A 138 -1.16 -5.84 5.85
N PRO A 139 -0.47 -4.85 6.46
CA PRO A 139 0.98 -4.90 6.65
C PRO A 139 1.43 -5.85 7.77
N PHE A 140 0.52 -6.29 8.67
CA PHE A 140 0.86 -7.08 9.85
C PHE A 140 -0.10 -8.25 10.06
N LYS A 141 0.44 -9.44 10.36
CA LYS A 141 -0.36 -10.62 10.74
C LYS A 141 -1.06 -10.44 12.09
N LYS A 142 -0.43 -9.70 13.02
CA LYS A 142 -0.95 -9.52 14.38
C LYS A 142 -1.78 -8.24 14.48
N SER A 143 -3.00 -8.36 14.99
CA SER A 143 -3.88 -7.20 15.25
C SER A 143 -3.26 -6.16 16.18
N ASP A 144 -2.44 -6.61 17.15
CA ASP A 144 -1.77 -5.70 18.08
C ASP A 144 -0.72 -4.82 17.41
N ASP A 145 -0.06 -5.29 16.36
CA ASP A 145 0.89 -4.47 15.61
C ASP A 145 0.16 -3.40 14.79
N ASN A 146 -1.05 -3.71 14.29
CA ASN A 146 -1.92 -2.70 13.71
C ASN A 146 -2.30 -1.61 14.73
N LYS A 147 -2.67 -1.99 15.96
CA LYS A 147 -2.97 -1.01 17.03
C LYS A 147 -1.75 -0.15 17.38
N LYS A 148 -0.58 -0.77 17.51
CA LYS A 148 0.69 -0.06 17.80
C LYS A 148 1.02 0.98 16.74
N ILE A 149 0.91 0.63 15.46
CA ILE A 149 1.21 1.57 14.39
C ILE A 149 0.22 2.73 14.33
N LEU A 150 -1.08 2.46 14.53
CA LEU A 150 -2.10 3.50 14.60
C LEU A 150 -1.82 4.47 15.75
N PHE A 151 -1.43 3.96 16.93
CA PHE A 151 -1.05 4.78 18.07
C PHE A 151 0.20 5.63 17.77
N LYS A 152 1.23 5.03 17.13
CA LYS A 152 2.42 5.76 16.68
C LYS A 152 2.04 6.90 15.74
N ILE A 153 1.21 6.64 14.73
CA ILE A 153 0.72 7.66 13.81
C ILE A 153 -0.07 8.76 14.54
N LYS A 154 -0.93 8.40 15.48
CA LYS A 154 -1.71 9.35 16.27
C LYS A 154 -0.82 10.35 17.00
N LYS A 155 0.32 9.92 17.52
CA LYS A 155 1.29 10.74 18.25
C LYS A 155 2.18 11.64 17.38
N LEU A 156 2.25 11.42 16.07
CA LEU A 156 3.20 12.13 15.20
C LEU A 156 3.03 13.64 15.16
N TYR A 157 1.78 14.11 15.10
CA TYR A 157 1.46 15.53 14.96
C TYR A 157 0.25 15.86 15.86
N PRO A 158 0.47 16.17 17.14
CA PRO A 158 -0.63 16.54 18.05
C PRO A 158 -1.45 17.69 17.48
N GLY A 159 -2.77 17.63 17.63
CA GLY A 159 -3.70 18.67 17.16
C GLY A 159 -3.87 18.79 15.64
N LYS A 160 -3.07 18.09 14.82
CA LYS A 160 -3.20 18.17 13.35
C LYS A 160 -3.97 16.98 12.79
N LYS A 161 -4.83 17.25 11.81
CA LYS A 161 -5.59 16.22 11.10
C LYS A 161 -4.66 15.27 10.36
N LYS A 162 -4.91 13.97 10.52
CA LYS A 162 -4.22 12.87 9.85
C LYS A 162 -5.23 11.94 9.19
N TYR A 163 -4.82 11.30 8.14
CA TYR A 163 -5.61 10.30 7.42
C TYR A 163 -4.90 8.96 7.49
N VAL A 164 -5.65 7.94 7.82
CA VAL A 164 -5.19 6.56 7.71
C VAL A 164 -6.17 5.84 6.80
N ILE A 165 -5.65 5.20 5.77
CA ILE A 165 -6.39 4.40 4.82
C ILE A 165 -5.94 2.97 5.04
N SER A 166 -6.84 2.11 5.50
CA SER A 166 -6.59 0.68 5.67
C SER A 166 -7.32 -0.08 4.58
N VAL A 167 -6.61 -0.98 3.94
CA VAL A 167 -7.16 -1.95 2.99
C VAL A 167 -6.86 -3.32 3.57
N ASN A 168 -7.90 -4.04 3.95
CA ASN A 168 -7.79 -5.41 4.44
C ASN A 168 -8.26 -6.35 3.33
N ASN A 169 -7.47 -7.37 3.05
CA ASN A 169 -7.79 -8.42 2.08
C ASN A 169 -8.57 -9.56 2.75
#